data_99d7b730e7f6b2a69a05614bc67b6ffb
#
_entry.id   99d7b730e7f6b2a69a05614bc67b6ffb
#
_cell.length_a   1.000
_cell.length_b   1.000
_cell.length_c   1.000
_cell.angle_alpha   90.00
_cell.angle_beta   90.00
_cell.angle_gamma   90.00
#
_symmetry.space_group_name_H-M   'P 1'
#
loop_
_entity.id
_entity.type
_entity.pdbx_description
1 polymer ?
#
loop_
_entity_poly.entity_id
_entity_poly.type
_entity_poly.pdbx_seq_one_letter_code
_entity_poly.pdbx_strand_id
1 'polypeptide(L)'
;MRHLIEEYGIGSQSFEAVKQVLKEQGALLQEGMILDATIMHAPSSTKNKKGEPDPEMHSVAKGDQWFFGMRCHIGVGAASGLVHSVVSTAANVHECNSAAERLHGEEKVAYGDSCHLGIEKREDFEGSSCQFRIAMRPGQRRALPDALKGWLEDLFEMAKAHLCAKVEHPFRMSKHQFGFQKTRCQSIKKNDDNLKMLFALASLYKIRK
;
A
#
# COMPACT_ATOMS: atom_id res chain seq x y z
N MET A 1 11.33 25.61 -6.10
CA MET A 1 11.77 24.29 -5.58
C MET A 1 10.71 23.20 -5.80
N ARG A 2 9.45 23.34 -5.36
CA ARG A 2 8.40 22.30 -5.53
C ARG A 2 8.15 21.91 -6.98
N HIS A 3 8.03 22.87 -7.91
CA HIS A 3 7.84 22.60 -9.35
C HIS A 3 8.98 21.78 -9.96
N LEU A 4 10.23 22.02 -9.56
CA LEU A 4 11.38 21.26 -10.04
C LEU A 4 11.31 19.80 -9.58
N ILE A 5 10.90 19.54 -8.32
CA ILE A 5 10.73 18.18 -7.81
C ILE A 5 9.67 17.44 -8.63
N GLU A 6 8.55 18.10 -8.91
CA GLU A 6 7.44 17.52 -9.69
C GLU A 6 7.81 17.31 -11.16
N GLU A 7 8.53 18.27 -11.77
CA GLU A 7 8.90 18.24 -13.19
C GLU A 7 9.90 17.11 -13.50
N TYR A 8 10.87 16.93 -12.64
CA TYR A 8 11.94 15.92 -12.84
C TYR A 8 11.65 14.57 -12.18
N GLY A 9 10.50 14.39 -11.52
CA GLY A 9 10.16 13.12 -10.86
C GLY A 9 11.17 12.69 -9.79
N ILE A 10 11.71 13.67 -9.07
CA ILE A 10 12.77 13.44 -8.07
C ILE A 10 12.33 12.48 -6.98
N GLY A 11 11.04 12.45 -6.64
CA GLY A 11 10.51 11.54 -5.64
C GLY A 11 10.63 10.09 -6.06
N SER A 12 10.29 9.78 -7.31
CA SER A 12 10.42 8.43 -7.88
C SER A 12 11.89 8.02 -7.99
N GLN A 13 12.76 8.93 -8.45
CA GLN A 13 14.20 8.66 -8.54
C GLN A 13 14.81 8.42 -7.16
N SER A 14 14.46 9.24 -6.16
CA SER A 14 14.92 9.06 -4.78
C SER A 14 14.46 7.74 -4.19
N PHE A 15 13.23 7.32 -4.47
CA PHE A 15 12.70 6.05 -4.02
C PHE A 15 13.49 4.86 -4.59
N GLU A 16 13.74 4.87 -5.90
CA GLU A 16 14.53 3.81 -6.54
C GLU A 16 15.99 3.80 -6.07
N ALA A 17 16.62 4.98 -5.89
CA ALA A 17 17.97 5.06 -5.36
C ALA A 17 18.07 4.48 -3.94
N VAL A 18 17.12 4.80 -3.06
CA VAL A 18 17.08 4.24 -1.69
C VAL A 18 16.84 2.74 -1.74
N LYS A 19 15.93 2.25 -2.58
CA LYS A 19 15.72 0.80 -2.76
C LYS A 19 16.99 0.08 -3.17
N GLN A 20 17.74 0.65 -4.12
CA GLN A 20 18.99 0.07 -4.59
C GLN A 20 20.01 -0.04 -3.46
N VAL A 21 20.21 1.03 -2.69
CA VAL A 21 21.10 1.01 -1.52
C VAL A 21 20.67 -0.03 -0.49
N LEU A 22 19.37 -0.13 -0.19
CA LEU A 22 18.84 -1.11 0.75
C LEU A 22 18.99 -2.55 0.26
N LYS A 23 18.87 -2.78 -1.04
CA LYS A 23 19.11 -4.08 -1.68
C LYS A 23 20.60 -4.48 -1.58
N GLU A 24 21.50 -3.57 -1.87
CA GLU A 24 22.96 -3.80 -1.77
C GLU A 24 23.41 -4.09 -0.34
N GLN A 25 22.72 -3.50 0.65
CA GLN A 25 22.98 -3.77 2.07
C GLN A 25 22.28 -5.05 2.59
N GLY A 26 21.55 -5.78 1.74
CA GLY A 26 20.79 -6.97 2.12
C GLY A 26 19.61 -6.69 3.06
N ALA A 27 19.21 -5.43 3.22
CA ALA A 27 18.08 -5.04 4.08
C ALA A 27 16.74 -5.23 3.40
N LEU A 28 16.69 -5.21 2.08
CA LEU A 28 15.48 -5.35 1.28
C LEU A 28 15.27 -6.81 0.88
N LEU A 29 14.61 -7.58 1.74
CA LEU A 29 14.33 -8.99 1.51
C LEU A 29 13.11 -9.18 0.61
N GLN A 30 13.22 -10.03 -0.42
CA GLN A 30 12.22 -10.22 -1.48
C GLN A 30 11.32 -11.45 -1.28
N GLU A 31 11.58 -12.30 -0.28
CA GLU A 31 10.91 -13.60 -0.12
C GLU A 31 9.41 -13.52 0.25
N GLY A 32 8.98 -12.45 0.90
CA GLY A 32 7.59 -12.26 1.30
C GLY A 32 7.18 -10.79 1.23
N MET A 33 5.99 -10.55 0.69
CA MET A 33 5.41 -9.21 0.52
C MET A 33 4.10 -9.07 1.26
N ILE A 34 3.87 -7.93 1.88
CA ILE A 34 2.58 -7.53 2.43
C ILE A 34 1.99 -6.47 1.51
N LEU A 35 0.77 -6.70 1.04
CA LEU A 35 0.03 -5.78 0.19
C LEU A 35 -1.03 -5.07 1.01
N ASP A 36 -1.07 -3.74 0.95
CA ASP A 36 -2.09 -2.95 1.60
C ASP A 36 -2.28 -1.60 0.88
N ALA A 37 -3.34 -0.90 1.21
CA ALA A 37 -3.62 0.41 0.65
C ALA A 37 -4.30 1.34 1.65
N THR A 38 -4.08 2.63 1.45
CA THR A 38 -4.71 3.65 2.27
C THR A 38 -5.29 4.76 1.41
N ILE A 39 -6.41 5.34 1.87
CA ILE A 39 -7.03 6.49 1.22
C ILE A 39 -6.28 7.76 1.65
N MET A 40 -5.92 8.58 0.66
CA MET A 40 -5.42 9.93 0.84
C MET A 40 -6.50 10.91 0.41
N HIS A 41 -6.97 11.73 1.35
CA HIS A 41 -8.02 12.69 1.08
C HIS A 41 -7.57 13.76 0.07
N ALA A 42 -8.45 14.14 -0.83
CA ALA A 42 -8.27 15.30 -1.68
C ALA A 42 -9.26 16.40 -1.29
N PRO A 43 -8.89 17.68 -1.44
CA PRO A 43 -9.84 18.76 -1.30
C PRO A 43 -10.95 18.62 -2.36
N SER A 44 -12.19 18.61 -1.92
CA SER A 44 -13.37 18.70 -2.80
C SER A 44 -13.64 20.14 -3.26
N SER A 45 -12.71 21.06 -2.98
CA SER A 45 -12.87 22.49 -3.25
C SER A 45 -12.88 22.78 -4.74
N THR A 46 -13.87 23.53 -5.17
CA THR A 46 -14.03 24.10 -6.50
C THR A 46 -13.39 25.48 -6.64
N LYS A 47 -12.67 25.97 -5.61
CA LYS A 47 -12.02 27.30 -5.59
C LYS A 47 -10.72 27.34 -6.43
N ASN A 48 -10.71 26.71 -7.59
CA ASN A 48 -9.62 26.79 -8.56
C ASN A 48 -10.10 27.51 -9.83
N LYS A 49 -9.18 27.80 -10.76
CA LYS A 49 -9.53 28.50 -12.00
C LYS A 49 -10.59 27.81 -12.85
N LYS A 50 -10.76 26.49 -12.71
CA LYS A 50 -11.73 25.69 -13.47
C LYS A 50 -13.07 25.52 -12.73
N GLY A 51 -13.15 25.86 -11.43
CA GLY A 51 -14.36 25.69 -10.63
C GLY A 51 -14.75 24.21 -10.38
N GLU A 52 -13.84 23.26 -10.59
CA GLU A 52 -14.09 21.83 -10.52
C GLU A 52 -13.09 21.13 -9.59
N PRO A 53 -13.48 20.04 -8.92
CA PRO A 53 -12.55 19.18 -8.18
C PRO A 53 -11.56 18.52 -9.17
N ASP A 54 -10.49 17.93 -8.64
CA ASP A 54 -9.51 17.21 -9.46
C ASP A 54 -10.17 16.01 -10.18
N PRO A 55 -10.15 15.97 -11.53
CA PRO A 55 -10.84 14.94 -12.30
C PRO A 55 -10.23 13.54 -12.15
N GLU A 56 -8.97 13.44 -11.71
CA GLU A 56 -8.31 12.14 -11.45
C GLU A 56 -8.71 11.55 -10.09
N MET A 57 -9.31 12.36 -9.19
CA MET A 57 -9.73 11.92 -7.86
C MET A 57 -11.17 11.45 -7.87
N HIS A 58 -11.47 10.41 -7.11
CA HIS A 58 -12.82 9.83 -7.04
C HIS A 58 -13.30 9.65 -5.60
N SER A 59 -14.62 9.52 -5.46
CA SER A 59 -15.24 9.20 -4.18
C SER A 59 -15.29 7.69 -3.96
N VAL A 60 -15.09 7.28 -2.70
CA VAL A 60 -15.22 5.90 -2.25
C VAL A 60 -15.87 5.87 -0.87
N ALA A 61 -16.74 4.90 -0.62
CA ALA A 61 -17.29 4.65 0.70
C ALA A 61 -16.37 3.70 1.48
N LYS A 62 -16.12 4.01 2.76
CA LYS A 62 -15.46 3.10 3.71
C LYS A 62 -16.29 3.09 5.00
N GLY A 63 -16.98 1.97 5.25
CA GLY A 63 -18.06 1.94 6.24
C GLY A 63 -19.15 2.94 5.87
N ASP A 64 -19.58 3.74 6.82
CA ASP A 64 -20.64 4.75 6.62
C ASP A 64 -20.10 6.12 6.17
N GLN A 65 -18.81 6.23 5.86
CA GLN A 65 -18.18 7.49 5.48
C GLN A 65 -17.75 7.50 4.02
N TRP A 66 -17.98 8.65 3.36
CA TRP A 66 -17.50 8.92 2.01
C TRP A 66 -16.21 9.71 2.03
N PHE A 67 -15.28 9.28 1.21
CA PHE A 67 -13.96 9.90 1.05
C PHE A 67 -13.77 10.29 -0.41
N PHE A 68 -13.40 11.53 -0.68
CA PHE A 68 -12.96 11.97 -2.00
C PHE A 68 -11.44 12.04 -2.02
N GLY A 69 -10.81 11.44 -3.02
CA GLY A 69 -9.35 11.47 -3.12
C GLY A 69 -8.75 10.37 -3.99
N MET A 70 -7.54 9.97 -3.60
CA MET A 70 -6.77 8.89 -4.23
C MET A 70 -6.51 7.76 -3.25
N ARG A 71 -6.15 6.61 -3.77
CA ARG A 71 -5.69 5.46 -2.98
C ARG A 71 -4.19 5.25 -3.23
N CYS A 72 -3.45 5.13 -2.15
CA CYS A 72 -2.04 4.79 -2.19
C CYS A 72 -1.89 3.33 -1.79
N HIS A 73 -1.44 2.51 -2.73
CA HIS A 73 -1.16 1.08 -2.56
C HIS A 73 0.34 0.90 -2.34
N ILE A 74 0.72 0.09 -1.38
CA ILE A 74 2.13 -0.24 -1.13
C ILE A 74 2.34 -1.75 -1.03
N GLY A 75 3.52 -2.18 -1.46
CA GLY A 75 4.09 -3.47 -1.16
C GLY A 75 5.20 -3.30 -0.13
N VAL A 76 5.13 -4.05 0.96
CA VAL A 76 6.06 -3.96 2.09
C VAL A 76 6.67 -5.32 2.36
N GLY A 77 7.99 -5.39 2.50
CA GLY A 77 8.67 -6.63 2.82
C GLY A 77 8.19 -7.23 4.15
N ALA A 78 7.72 -8.48 4.13
CA ALA A 78 7.15 -9.14 5.30
C ALA A 78 8.14 -9.27 6.46
N ALA A 79 9.41 -9.49 6.16
CA ALA A 79 10.47 -9.57 7.16
C ALA A 79 10.96 -8.18 7.58
N SER A 80 11.37 -7.35 6.63
CA SER A 80 12.01 -6.04 6.88
C SER A 80 11.02 -4.95 7.29
N GLY A 81 9.77 -5.02 6.78
CA GLY A 81 8.78 -3.93 6.90
C GLY A 81 9.20 -2.66 6.15
N LEU A 82 10.08 -2.77 5.15
CA LEU A 82 10.50 -1.70 4.26
C LEU A 82 9.59 -1.66 3.03
N VAL A 83 9.38 -0.46 2.47
CA VAL A 83 8.52 -0.29 1.31
C VAL A 83 9.29 -0.65 0.04
N HIS A 84 8.77 -1.59 -0.73
CA HIS A 84 9.33 -2.08 -1.99
C HIS A 84 8.69 -1.42 -3.21
N SER A 85 7.39 -1.18 -3.14
CA SER A 85 6.61 -0.64 -4.25
C SER A 85 5.55 0.34 -3.77
N VAL A 86 5.26 1.33 -4.59
CA VAL A 86 4.22 2.34 -4.35
C VAL A 86 3.49 2.57 -5.66
N VAL A 87 2.17 2.43 -5.63
CA VAL A 87 1.27 2.66 -6.76
C VAL A 87 0.10 3.51 -6.28
N SER A 88 -0.18 4.58 -6.99
CA SER A 88 -1.30 5.45 -6.65
C SER A 88 -2.38 5.41 -7.72
N THR A 89 -3.63 5.29 -7.29
CA THR A 89 -4.81 5.23 -8.16
C THR A 89 -5.91 6.16 -7.65
N ALA A 90 -6.96 6.33 -8.44
CA ALA A 90 -8.20 6.93 -7.92
C ALA A 90 -8.74 6.12 -6.75
N ALA A 91 -9.42 6.77 -5.80
CA ALA A 91 -9.86 6.11 -4.57
C ALA A 91 -10.84 4.95 -4.78
N ASN A 92 -11.59 4.95 -5.89
CA ASN A 92 -12.56 3.92 -6.25
C ASN A 92 -11.93 2.67 -6.90
N VAL A 93 -10.64 2.68 -7.23
CA VAL A 93 -9.95 1.51 -7.79
C VAL A 93 -9.78 0.47 -6.69
N HIS A 94 -10.16 -0.77 -6.99
CA HIS A 94 -10.03 -1.88 -6.04
C HIS A 94 -8.57 -2.29 -5.83
N GLU A 95 -8.23 -2.70 -4.61
CA GLU A 95 -6.85 -3.01 -4.20
C GLU A 95 -6.21 -4.13 -5.01
N CYS A 96 -6.98 -5.13 -5.42
CA CYS A 96 -6.49 -6.21 -6.26
C CYS A 96 -6.03 -5.76 -7.65
N ASN A 97 -6.58 -4.64 -8.18
CA ASN A 97 -6.27 -4.20 -9.54
C ASN A 97 -4.82 -3.71 -9.70
N SER A 98 -4.21 -3.23 -8.63
CA SER A 98 -2.83 -2.77 -8.62
C SER A 98 -1.85 -3.78 -8.00
N ALA A 99 -2.32 -5.01 -7.72
CA ALA A 99 -1.51 -5.98 -7.01
C ALA A 99 -0.31 -6.47 -7.83
N ALA A 100 -0.50 -6.70 -9.13
CA ALA A 100 0.57 -7.11 -10.03
C ALA A 100 1.71 -6.09 -10.12
N GLU A 101 1.38 -4.79 -10.09
CA GLU A 101 2.38 -3.71 -10.11
C GLU A 101 3.18 -3.59 -8.78
N ARG A 102 2.69 -4.23 -7.72
CA ARG A 102 3.32 -4.19 -6.39
C ARG A 102 4.21 -5.37 -6.08
N LEU A 103 4.07 -6.45 -6.83
CA LEU A 103 4.89 -7.65 -6.73
C LEU A 103 6.02 -7.60 -7.77
N HIS A 104 7.18 -8.17 -7.44
CA HIS A 104 8.34 -8.19 -8.37
C HIS A 104 8.44 -9.51 -9.15
N GLY A 105 7.57 -10.49 -8.83
CA GLY A 105 7.58 -11.83 -9.42
C GLY A 105 8.55 -12.83 -8.75
N GLU A 106 9.34 -12.39 -7.77
CA GLU A 106 10.29 -13.24 -7.04
C GLU A 106 9.76 -13.65 -5.65
N GLU A 107 8.56 -13.17 -5.27
CA GLU A 107 7.95 -13.44 -3.98
C GLU A 107 7.47 -14.89 -3.90
N LYS A 108 7.88 -15.58 -2.84
CA LYS A 108 7.37 -16.91 -2.49
C LYS A 108 5.97 -16.82 -1.85
N VAL A 109 5.73 -15.75 -1.10
CA VAL A 109 4.48 -15.53 -0.36
C VAL A 109 4.06 -14.07 -0.39
N ALA A 110 2.79 -13.81 -0.67
CA ALA A 110 2.17 -12.50 -0.55
C ALA A 110 1.04 -12.53 0.50
N TYR A 111 1.06 -11.57 1.40
CA TYR A 111 0.07 -11.39 2.45
C TYR A 111 -0.82 -10.20 2.12
N GLY A 112 -2.08 -10.30 2.46
CA GLY A 112 -3.04 -9.21 2.32
C GLY A 112 -4.21 -9.36 3.28
N ASP A 113 -4.94 -8.29 3.46
CA ASP A 113 -6.20 -8.31 4.19
C ASP A 113 -7.35 -8.92 3.36
N SER A 114 -8.53 -8.97 3.92
CA SER A 114 -9.71 -9.55 3.26
C SER A 114 -10.17 -8.79 1.99
N CYS A 115 -9.66 -7.59 1.74
CA CYS A 115 -9.91 -6.86 0.49
C CYS A 115 -9.19 -7.51 -0.72
N HIS A 116 -8.17 -8.34 -0.46
CA HIS A 116 -7.43 -9.06 -1.49
C HIS A 116 -7.96 -10.49 -1.75
N LEU A 117 -9.10 -10.88 -1.18
CA LEU A 117 -9.69 -12.21 -1.42
C LEU A 117 -10.00 -12.41 -2.91
N GLY A 118 -9.55 -13.55 -3.44
CA GLY A 118 -9.70 -13.92 -4.84
C GLY A 118 -8.59 -13.40 -5.76
N ILE A 119 -7.55 -12.78 -5.20
CA ILE A 119 -6.40 -12.27 -5.96
C ILE A 119 -5.72 -13.39 -6.77
N GLU A 120 -5.65 -14.59 -6.24
CA GLU A 120 -5.06 -15.76 -6.86
C GLU A 120 -5.78 -16.24 -8.15
N LYS A 121 -7.02 -15.79 -8.33
CA LYS A 121 -7.87 -16.15 -9.49
C LYS A 121 -7.77 -15.16 -10.66
N ARG A 122 -6.97 -14.12 -10.48
CA ARG A 122 -6.82 -13.10 -11.52
C ARG A 122 -5.84 -13.56 -12.60
N GLU A 123 -6.10 -13.15 -13.81
CA GLU A 123 -5.25 -13.44 -14.98
C GLU A 123 -3.80 -13.00 -14.77
N ASP A 124 -3.60 -11.88 -14.08
CA ASP A 124 -2.27 -11.34 -13.73
C ASP A 124 -1.39 -12.33 -12.95
N PHE A 125 -1.99 -13.31 -12.27
CA PHE A 125 -1.31 -14.28 -11.41
C PHE A 125 -1.44 -15.72 -11.91
N GLU A 126 -1.97 -15.92 -13.12
CA GLU A 126 -2.05 -17.23 -13.73
C GLU A 126 -0.64 -17.78 -13.96
N GLY A 127 -0.38 -18.98 -13.43
CA GLY A 127 0.95 -19.61 -13.47
C GLY A 127 1.99 -19.04 -12.49
N SER A 128 1.62 -18.09 -11.63
CA SER A 128 2.51 -17.58 -10.59
C SER A 128 2.80 -18.63 -9.53
N SER A 129 4.08 -18.75 -9.11
CA SER A 129 4.49 -19.60 -7.99
C SER A 129 4.25 -18.95 -6.61
N CYS A 130 3.81 -17.71 -6.56
CA CYS A 130 3.57 -16.97 -5.33
C CYS A 130 2.37 -17.54 -4.57
N GLN A 131 2.55 -17.84 -3.29
CA GLN A 131 1.47 -18.26 -2.41
C GLN A 131 0.77 -17.05 -1.80
N PHE A 132 -0.52 -16.87 -2.12
CA PHE A 132 -1.32 -15.79 -1.52
C PHE A 132 -1.91 -16.24 -0.17
N ARG A 133 -1.57 -15.54 0.90
CA ARG A 133 -2.05 -15.77 2.27
C ARG A 133 -2.92 -14.60 2.72
N ILE A 134 -4.14 -14.58 2.21
CA ILE A 134 -5.10 -13.51 2.47
C ILE A 134 -5.85 -13.79 3.78
N ALA A 135 -6.06 -12.74 4.58
CA ALA A 135 -6.80 -12.84 5.83
C ALA A 135 -8.29 -13.12 5.60
N MET A 136 -8.89 -13.92 6.45
CA MET A 136 -10.32 -14.20 6.44
C MET A 136 -11.13 -12.93 6.74
N ARG A 137 -12.35 -12.87 6.19
CA ARG A 137 -13.31 -11.86 6.62
C ARG A 137 -13.69 -12.05 8.08
N PRO A 138 -13.91 -10.96 8.85
CA PRO A 138 -14.22 -11.07 10.29
C PRO A 138 -15.44 -11.97 10.59
N GLY A 139 -16.44 -12.02 9.70
CA GLY A 139 -17.58 -12.90 9.84
C GLY A 139 -17.24 -14.40 9.73
N GLN A 140 -16.38 -14.75 8.77
CA GLN A 140 -15.91 -16.12 8.60
C GLN A 140 -15.04 -16.58 9.77
N ARG A 141 -14.15 -15.70 10.25
CA ARG A 141 -13.30 -16.00 11.42
C ARG A 141 -14.14 -16.26 12.68
N ARG A 142 -15.21 -15.47 12.92
CA ARG A 142 -16.13 -15.66 14.04
C ARG A 142 -16.96 -16.95 13.95
N ALA A 143 -17.13 -17.49 12.75
CA ALA A 143 -17.88 -18.72 12.50
C ALA A 143 -16.98 -19.98 12.53
N LEU A 144 -15.70 -19.87 12.89
CA LEU A 144 -14.83 -21.02 13.05
C LEU A 144 -15.38 -21.94 14.16
N PRO A 145 -15.28 -23.27 13.96
CA PRO A 145 -15.80 -24.24 14.93
C PRO A 145 -15.03 -24.17 16.25
N ASP A 146 -15.75 -24.37 17.36
CA ASP A 146 -15.16 -24.49 18.70
C ASP A 146 -14.54 -25.90 18.87
N ALA A 147 -13.46 -26.14 18.14
CA ALA A 147 -12.70 -27.37 18.11
C ALA A 147 -11.23 -27.09 17.84
N LEU A 148 -10.36 -28.08 18.05
CA LEU A 148 -8.91 -27.93 17.81
C LEU A 148 -8.58 -27.35 16.41
N LYS A 149 -9.30 -27.79 15.38
CA LYS A 149 -9.12 -27.29 14.02
C LYS A 149 -9.43 -25.80 13.92
N GLY A 150 -10.55 -25.34 14.46
CA GLY A 150 -10.94 -23.94 14.45
C GLY A 150 -9.98 -23.08 15.27
N TRP A 151 -9.49 -23.59 16.41
CA TRP A 151 -8.46 -22.91 17.19
C TRP A 151 -7.15 -22.74 16.41
N LEU A 152 -6.68 -23.77 15.70
CA LEU A 152 -5.49 -23.69 14.85
C LEU A 152 -5.69 -22.70 13.71
N GLU A 153 -6.84 -22.71 13.04
CA GLU A 153 -7.17 -21.76 11.98
C GLU A 153 -7.17 -20.32 12.51
N ASP A 154 -7.75 -20.08 13.70
CA ASP A 154 -7.74 -18.75 14.33
C ASP A 154 -6.33 -18.30 14.67
N LEU A 155 -5.45 -19.18 15.12
CA LEU A 155 -4.05 -18.89 15.39
C LEU A 155 -3.31 -18.46 14.12
N PHE A 156 -3.56 -19.12 12.98
CA PHE A 156 -3.01 -18.70 11.69
C PHE A 156 -3.53 -17.34 11.25
N GLU A 157 -4.82 -17.04 11.48
CA GLU A 157 -5.39 -15.72 11.19
C GLU A 157 -4.78 -14.62 12.06
N MET A 158 -4.53 -14.90 13.34
CA MET A 158 -3.80 -13.99 14.23
C MET A 158 -2.38 -13.72 13.71
N ALA A 159 -1.66 -14.75 13.28
CA ALA A 159 -0.31 -14.60 12.74
C ALA A 159 -0.31 -13.74 11.44
N LYS A 160 -1.27 -13.95 10.54
CA LYS A 160 -1.44 -13.12 9.34
C LYS A 160 -1.73 -11.66 9.69
N ALA A 161 -2.65 -11.42 10.62
CA ALA A 161 -2.99 -10.07 11.08
C ALA A 161 -1.77 -9.35 11.68
N HIS A 162 -0.96 -10.07 12.48
CA HIS A 162 0.27 -9.52 13.06
C HIS A 162 1.31 -9.15 11.99
N LEU A 163 1.44 -9.96 10.95
CA LEU A 163 2.31 -9.63 9.81
C LEU A 163 1.80 -8.41 9.05
N CYS A 164 0.51 -8.37 8.73
CA CYS A 164 -0.12 -7.25 8.03
C CYS A 164 -0.01 -5.94 8.81
N ALA A 165 0.01 -5.96 10.15
CA ALA A 165 0.19 -4.75 10.96
C ALA A 165 1.52 -4.01 10.69
N LYS A 166 2.53 -4.68 10.13
CA LYS A 166 3.80 -4.01 9.77
C LYS A 166 3.63 -2.91 8.72
N VAL A 167 2.63 -3.00 7.87
CA VAL A 167 2.33 -2.01 6.83
C VAL A 167 1.79 -0.69 7.41
N GLU A 168 1.26 -0.73 8.62
CA GLU A 168 0.79 0.49 9.30
C GLU A 168 1.92 1.47 9.60
N HIS A 169 3.14 0.96 9.82
CA HIS A 169 4.29 1.82 10.14
C HIS A 169 4.61 2.82 9.03
N PRO A 170 4.87 2.44 7.76
CA PRO A 170 5.12 3.40 6.68
C PRO A 170 3.92 4.34 6.44
N PHE A 171 2.67 3.86 6.56
CA PHE A 171 1.51 4.73 6.47
C PHE A 171 1.45 5.76 7.60
N ARG A 172 1.74 5.34 8.83
CA ARG A 172 1.82 6.25 9.98
C ARG A 172 2.93 7.30 9.80
N MET A 173 4.10 6.88 9.30
CA MET A 173 5.19 7.80 8.99
C MET A 173 4.76 8.86 7.98
N SER A 174 4.19 8.44 6.84
CA SER A 174 3.77 9.37 5.79
C SER A 174 2.65 10.32 6.24
N LYS A 175 1.64 9.80 6.95
CA LYS A 175 0.45 10.59 7.34
C LYS A 175 0.69 11.49 8.55
N HIS A 176 1.35 10.97 9.59
CA HIS A 176 1.44 11.67 10.87
C HIS A 176 2.80 12.35 11.05
N GLN A 177 3.91 11.69 10.78
CA GLN A 177 5.22 12.30 10.98
C GLN A 177 5.60 13.27 9.86
N PHE A 178 5.31 12.90 8.59
CA PHE A 178 5.55 13.80 7.46
C PHE A 178 4.34 14.67 7.10
N GLY A 179 3.20 14.47 7.77
CA GLY A 179 2.01 15.30 7.65
C GLY A 179 1.30 15.21 6.29
N PHE A 180 1.45 14.09 5.55
CA PHE A 180 0.80 13.88 4.27
C PHE A 180 -0.56 13.17 4.45
N GLN A 181 -1.49 13.84 5.14
CA GLN A 181 -2.85 13.31 5.36
C GLN A 181 -3.79 13.62 4.20
N LYS A 182 -3.49 14.66 3.43
CA LYS A 182 -4.27 15.13 2.28
C LYS A 182 -3.36 15.36 1.09
N THR A 183 -3.90 15.15 -0.11
CA THR A 183 -3.20 15.49 -1.35
C THR A 183 -2.88 16.98 -1.38
N ARG A 184 -1.70 17.32 -1.87
CA ARG A 184 -1.21 18.70 -1.91
C ARG A 184 -1.16 19.28 -3.32
N CYS A 185 -1.25 18.39 -4.31
CA CYS A 185 -1.20 18.74 -5.73
C CYS A 185 -2.47 18.22 -6.42
N GLN A 186 -2.86 18.87 -7.49
CA GLN A 186 -3.72 18.28 -8.50
C GLN A 186 -2.89 17.25 -9.28
N SER A 187 -3.53 16.15 -9.70
CA SER A 187 -2.96 14.98 -10.37
C SER A 187 -2.43 13.89 -9.41
N ILE A 188 -2.84 12.67 -9.69
CA ILE A 188 -2.39 11.46 -8.99
C ILE A 188 -0.87 11.31 -9.13
N LYS A 189 -0.33 11.50 -10.34
CA LYS A 189 1.10 11.37 -10.63
C LYS A 189 1.98 12.25 -9.72
N LYS A 190 1.59 13.50 -9.50
CA LYS A 190 2.36 14.42 -8.65
C LYS A 190 2.32 14.04 -7.17
N ASN A 191 1.17 13.55 -6.70
CA ASN A 191 1.03 13.08 -5.33
C ASN A 191 1.73 11.74 -5.13
N ASP A 192 1.75 10.86 -6.13
CA ASP A 192 2.49 9.60 -6.14
C ASP A 192 4.00 9.84 -6.00
N ASP A 193 4.55 10.78 -6.78
CA ASP A 193 5.97 11.14 -6.69
C ASP A 193 6.34 11.65 -5.29
N ASN A 194 5.49 12.51 -4.69
CA ASN A 194 5.67 12.94 -3.31
C ASN A 194 5.62 11.76 -2.31
N LEU A 195 4.67 10.83 -2.47
CA LEU A 195 4.53 9.67 -1.60
C LEU A 195 5.74 8.75 -1.71
N LYS A 196 6.26 8.51 -2.90
CA LYS A 196 7.49 7.74 -3.13
C LYS A 196 8.67 8.34 -2.37
N MET A 197 8.86 9.66 -2.41
CA MET A 197 9.89 10.32 -1.61
C MET A 197 9.68 10.10 -0.11
N LEU A 198 8.45 10.25 0.38
CA LEU A 198 8.15 10.07 1.81
C LEU A 198 8.36 8.62 2.27
N PHE A 199 8.04 7.63 1.44
CA PHE A 199 8.30 6.23 1.76
C PHE A 199 9.78 5.85 1.68
N ALA A 200 10.55 6.48 0.78
CA ALA A 200 12.01 6.37 0.80
C ALA A 200 12.58 6.86 2.14
N LEU A 201 12.17 8.05 2.58
CA LEU A 201 12.57 8.61 3.87
C LEU A 201 12.10 7.74 5.06
N ALA A 202 10.88 7.19 5.01
CA ALA A 202 10.36 6.28 6.05
C ALA A 202 11.19 5.00 6.15
N SER A 203 11.64 4.45 5.01
CA SER A 203 12.51 3.28 4.95
C SER A 203 13.88 3.57 5.56
N LEU A 204 14.52 4.70 5.19
CA LEU A 204 15.77 5.14 5.79
C LEU A 204 15.66 5.38 7.30
N TYR A 205 14.57 6.00 7.73
CA TYR A 205 14.32 6.23 9.17
C TYR A 205 14.22 4.92 9.95
N LYS A 206 13.59 3.92 9.36
CA LYS A 206 13.39 2.60 9.99
C LYS A 206 14.70 1.86 10.22
N ILE A 207 15.63 1.88 9.26
CA ILE A 207 16.93 1.20 9.39
C ILE A 207 17.92 1.95 10.30
N ARG A 208 17.71 3.24 10.55
CA ARG A 208 18.55 4.01 11.48
C ARG A 208 18.43 3.53 12.94
N LYS A 209 17.37 2.80 13.27
CA LYS A 209 17.14 2.23 14.61
C LYS A 209 17.75 0.85 14.72
#